data_2a6d40c308b332b4f0836800f8e6fba9
#
_entry.id   2a6d40c308b332b4f0836800f8e6fba9
#
_cell.length_a   1.000
_cell.length_b   1.000
_cell.length_c   1.000
_cell.angle_alpha   90.00
_cell.angle_beta   90.00
_cell.angle_gamma   90.00
#
_symmetry.space_group_name_H-M   'P 1'
#
loop_
_entity.id
_entity.type
_entity.pdbx_description
1 polymer ?
#
loop_
_entity_poly.entity_id
_entity_poly.type
_entity_poly.pdbx_seq_one_letter_code
_entity_poly.pdbx_strand_id
1 'polypeptide(L)'
;MGGKTGDFVTAVDEKSIIIVKELTVTDNYPQVDKIANMILTTLGIEKDGRTHIAYGTIVKELKEVSRSYKEARMALDVGKIFFGDREVIAYSSLGIGRLIYQLPIPLCKMFIREIFDGKSPDDFDEETLTTINKFFENSLNVSETSRQLYIHRNTLVYRLDKLQKSTGLTCVCFEDAITF
;
A
#
# COMPACT_ATOMS: atom_id res chain seq x y z
N MET A 1 9.49 -23.56 28.03
CA MET A 1 9.16 -22.59 29.10
C MET A 1 8.07 -21.69 28.57
N GLY A 2 6.77 -22.02 28.80
CA GLY A 2 5.64 -21.22 28.39
C GLY A 2 5.46 -20.07 29.36
N GLY A 3 6.00 -18.90 29.02
CA GLY A 3 5.57 -17.67 29.68
C GLY A 3 4.06 -17.50 29.42
N LYS A 4 3.29 -17.19 30.43
CA LYS A 4 1.90 -16.73 30.29
C LYS A 4 1.97 -15.39 29.54
N THR A 5 1.95 -15.45 28.21
CA THR A 5 1.72 -14.27 27.39
C THR A 5 0.22 -14.07 27.37
N GLY A 6 -0.25 -12.83 27.64
CA GLY A 6 -1.65 -12.47 27.49
C GLY A 6 -2.11 -12.43 26.04
N ASP A 7 -1.40 -13.17 25.16
CA ASP A 7 -1.70 -13.23 23.73
C ASP A 7 -2.96 -14.06 23.50
N PHE A 8 -3.83 -13.54 22.63
CA PHE A 8 -5.04 -14.22 22.23
C PHE A 8 -5.03 -14.43 20.70
N VAL A 9 -5.32 -15.66 20.27
CA VAL A 9 -5.35 -16.02 18.85
C VAL A 9 -6.70 -16.64 18.53
N THR A 10 -7.35 -16.14 17.48
CA THR A 10 -8.63 -16.67 17.00
C THR A 10 -8.72 -16.64 15.48
N ALA A 11 -9.37 -17.63 14.89
CA ALA A 11 -9.75 -17.60 13.49
C ALA A 11 -11.05 -16.80 13.33
N VAL A 12 -11.10 -15.98 12.28
CA VAL A 12 -12.31 -15.24 11.88
C VAL A 12 -13.06 -16.00 10.81
N ASP A 13 -12.30 -16.55 9.87
CA ASP A 13 -12.78 -17.37 8.76
C ASP A 13 -11.67 -18.36 8.34
N GLU A 14 -11.90 -19.11 7.27
CA GLU A 14 -10.95 -20.11 6.75
C GLU A 14 -9.61 -19.51 6.27
N LYS A 15 -9.56 -18.19 6.07
CA LYS A 15 -8.41 -17.49 5.47
C LYS A 15 -7.79 -16.45 6.40
N SER A 16 -8.40 -16.18 7.56
CA SER A 16 -8.02 -15.04 8.40
C SER A 16 -7.88 -15.43 9.86
N ILE A 17 -6.74 -15.10 10.44
CA ILE A 17 -6.43 -15.28 11.86
C ILE A 17 -6.18 -13.91 12.48
N ILE A 18 -6.77 -13.68 13.66
CA ILE A 18 -6.50 -12.51 14.48
C ILE A 18 -5.57 -12.91 15.62
N ILE A 19 -4.54 -12.11 15.82
CA ILE A 19 -3.65 -12.19 16.95
C ILE A 19 -3.78 -10.88 17.74
N VAL A 20 -4.27 -10.98 18.97
CA VAL A 20 -4.21 -9.88 19.94
C VAL A 20 -2.96 -10.10 20.79
N LYS A 21 -1.96 -9.27 20.57
CA LYS A 21 -0.65 -9.39 21.21
C LYS A 21 -0.57 -8.46 22.41
N GLU A 22 -0.27 -9.01 23.58
CA GLU A 22 0.10 -8.21 24.74
C GLU A 22 1.51 -7.63 24.52
N LEU A 23 1.60 -6.30 24.66
CA LEU A 23 2.85 -5.56 24.53
C LEU A 23 3.29 -5.04 25.89
N THR A 24 4.59 -4.99 26.12
CA THR A 24 5.16 -4.36 27.31
C THR A 24 5.25 -2.85 27.13
N VAL A 25 5.48 -2.11 28.20
CA VAL A 25 5.59 -0.63 28.17
C VAL A 25 6.75 -0.15 27.28
N THR A 26 7.73 -0.99 27.03
CA THR A 26 8.91 -0.70 26.19
C THR A 26 8.70 -1.05 24.72
N ASP A 27 7.64 -1.80 24.38
CA ASP A 27 7.39 -2.22 23.03
C ASP A 27 6.83 -1.05 22.19
N ASN A 28 7.26 -1.01 20.93
CA ASN A 28 6.91 0.02 19.99
C ASN A 28 6.66 -0.58 18.59
N TYR A 29 6.31 0.24 17.61
CA TYR A 29 6.03 -0.23 16.26
C TYR A 29 7.15 -1.06 15.60
N PRO A 30 8.46 -0.72 15.73
CA PRO A 30 9.54 -1.59 15.27
C PRO A 30 9.55 -2.98 15.89
N GLN A 31 9.11 -3.13 17.14
CA GLN A 31 8.97 -4.46 17.76
C GLN A 31 7.81 -5.24 17.17
N VAL A 32 6.68 -4.57 16.91
CA VAL A 32 5.53 -5.19 16.24
C VAL A 32 5.91 -5.68 14.85
N ASP A 33 6.64 -4.87 14.09
CA ASP A 33 7.19 -5.26 12.78
C ASP A 33 8.06 -6.52 12.87
N LYS A 34 8.96 -6.56 13.85
CA LYS A 34 9.81 -7.75 14.07
C LYS A 34 8.99 -9.00 14.38
N ILE A 35 7.96 -8.85 15.23
CA ILE A 35 7.06 -9.97 15.59
C ILE A 35 6.31 -10.44 14.33
N ALA A 36 5.77 -9.54 13.51
CA ALA A 36 5.06 -9.88 12.30
C ALA A 36 5.95 -10.63 11.30
N ASN A 37 7.16 -10.14 11.07
CA ASN A 37 8.15 -10.81 10.21
C ASN A 37 8.58 -12.18 10.77
N MET A 38 8.73 -12.31 12.09
CA MET A 38 9.04 -13.58 12.73
C MET A 38 7.90 -14.59 12.54
N ILE A 39 6.65 -14.17 12.62
CA ILE A 39 5.48 -15.02 12.34
C ILE A 39 5.55 -15.56 10.91
N LEU A 40 5.78 -14.71 9.91
CA LEU A 40 5.91 -15.13 8.51
C LEU A 40 7.02 -16.17 8.33
N THR A 41 8.20 -15.89 8.89
CA THR A 41 9.36 -16.81 8.81
C THR A 41 9.08 -18.13 9.50
N THR A 42 8.45 -18.10 10.69
CA THR A 42 8.16 -19.30 11.48
C THR A 42 7.12 -20.20 10.81
N LEU A 43 6.16 -19.62 10.12
CA LEU A 43 5.15 -20.37 9.38
C LEU A 43 5.69 -20.96 8.08
N GLY A 44 6.95 -20.68 7.71
CA GLY A 44 7.56 -21.16 6.47
C GLY A 44 6.86 -20.60 5.23
N ILE A 45 6.18 -19.46 5.38
CA ILE A 45 5.55 -18.75 4.28
C ILE A 45 6.68 -18.09 3.50
N GLU A 46 7.12 -18.76 2.45
CA GLU A 46 8.01 -18.14 1.48
C GLU A 46 7.26 -16.99 0.78
N LYS A 47 7.99 -16.03 0.21
CA LYS A 47 7.46 -14.86 -0.51
C LYS A 47 6.60 -15.29 -1.71
N ASP A 48 5.45 -15.88 -1.44
CA ASP A 48 4.49 -16.31 -2.47
C ASP A 48 3.44 -15.23 -2.82
N GLY A 49 3.51 -14.06 -2.15
CA GLY A 49 2.61 -12.93 -2.34
C GLY A 49 1.16 -13.20 -1.89
N ARG A 50 0.86 -14.35 -1.28
CA ARG A 50 -0.50 -14.74 -0.89
C ARG A 50 -0.85 -14.45 0.55
N THR A 51 0.15 -14.42 1.43
CA THR A 51 -0.06 -14.22 2.86
C THR A 51 0.41 -12.83 3.27
N HIS A 52 -0.47 -12.09 3.91
CA HIS A 52 -0.19 -10.76 4.41
C HIS A 52 -0.49 -10.68 5.89
N ILE A 53 0.33 -9.95 6.63
CA ILE A 53 0.09 -9.58 8.02
C ILE A 53 -0.12 -8.08 8.08
N ALA A 54 -1.18 -7.65 8.75
CA ALA A 54 -1.36 -6.23 9.02
C ALA A 54 -1.65 -5.99 10.49
N TYR A 55 -1.27 -4.82 10.97
CA TYR A 55 -1.55 -4.42 12.34
C TYR A 55 -2.03 -2.98 12.43
N GLY A 56 -2.91 -2.75 13.41
CA GLY A 56 -3.46 -1.44 13.74
C GLY A 56 -2.59 -0.64 14.70
N THR A 57 -3.17 0.41 15.26
CA THR A 57 -2.53 1.24 16.27
C THR A 57 -2.35 0.47 17.57
N ILE A 58 -1.21 0.63 18.22
CA ILE A 58 -0.96 0.13 19.59
C ILE A 58 -1.92 0.86 20.53
N VAL A 59 -2.71 0.10 21.27
CA VAL A 59 -3.72 0.64 22.20
C VAL A 59 -3.38 0.28 23.63
N LYS A 60 -3.82 1.11 24.58
CA LYS A 60 -3.52 0.92 26.01
C LYS A 60 -4.63 0.21 26.76
N GLU A 61 -5.85 0.27 26.24
CA GLU A 61 -7.04 -0.24 26.91
C GLU A 61 -7.73 -1.32 26.07
N LEU A 62 -8.21 -2.36 26.72
CA LEU A 62 -8.86 -3.48 26.04
C LEU A 62 -10.09 -3.05 25.21
N LYS A 63 -10.83 -2.03 25.65
CA LYS A 63 -11.98 -1.48 24.91
C LYS A 63 -11.60 -0.90 23.53
N GLU A 64 -10.32 -0.54 23.33
CA GLU A 64 -9.83 0.03 22.08
C GLU A 64 -9.32 -1.04 21.08
N VAL A 65 -9.21 -2.31 21.49
CA VAL A 65 -8.75 -3.40 20.63
C VAL A 65 -9.62 -3.53 19.37
N SER A 66 -10.94 -3.33 19.51
CA SER A 66 -11.85 -3.34 18.35
C SER A 66 -11.52 -2.27 17.32
N ARG A 67 -11.07 -1.09 17.76
CA ARG A 67 -10.60 -0.02 16.85
C ARG A 67 -9.32 -0.46 16.14
N SER A 68 -8.32 -0.92 16.88
CA SER A 68 -7.05 -1.39 16.33
C SER A 68 -7.26 -2.55 15.33
N TYR A 69 -8.21 -3.44 15.61
CA TYR A 69 -8.59 -4.50 14.67
C TYR A 69 -9.17 -3.95 13.35
N LYS A 70 -10.08 -2.97 13.41
CA LYS A 70 -10.63 -2.32 12.20
C LYS A 70 -9.55 -1.63 11.38
N GLU A 71 -8.58 -1.00 12.05
CA GLU A 71 -7.42 -0.40 11.42
C GLU A 71 -6.52 -1.44 10.73
N ALA A 72 -6.27 -2.57 11.40
CA ALA A 72 -5.51 -3.68 10.80
C ALA A 72 -6.24 -4.29 9.58
N ARG A 73 -7.57 -4.45 9.64
CA ARG A 73 -8.37 -4.89 8.49
C ARG A 73 -8.27 -3.92 7.33
N MET A 74 -8.41 -2.63 7.59
CA MET A 74 -8.22 -1.60 6.56
C MET A 74 -6.80 -1.66 5.97
N ALA A 75 -5.78 -1.89 6.81
CA ALA A 75 -4.40 -2.02 6.35
C ALA A 75 -4.22 -3.21 5.41
N LEU A 76 -4.88 -4.34 5.64
CA LEU A 76 -4.88 -5.47 4.73
C LEU A 76 -5.51 -5.12 3.38
N ASP A 77 -6.68 -4.48 3.40
CA ASP A 77 -7.43 -4.17 2.17
C ASP A 77 -6.72 -3.11 1.33
N VAL A 78 -6.31 -2.00 1.96
CA VAL A 78 -5.56 -0.92 1.30
C VAL A 78 -4.18 -1.39 0.87
N GLY A 79 -3.53 -2.20 1.70
CA GLY A 79 -2.21 -2.73 1.42
C GLY A 79 -2.16 -3.60 0.16
N LYS A 80 -3.15 -4.45 -0.05
CA LYS A 80 -3.26 -5.26 -1.27
C LYS A 80 -3.41 -4.41 -2.53
N ILE A 81 -4.03 -3.24 -2.43
CA ILE A 81 -4.24 -2.33 -3.57
C ILE A 81 -2.95 -1.55 -3.87
N PHE A 82 -2.33 -0.95 -2.83
CA PHE A 82 -1.26 0.03 -3.02
C PHE A 82 0.15 -0.53 -2.75
N PHE A 83 0.27 -1.66 -2.05
CA PHE A 83 1.56 -2.22 -1.61
C PHE A 83 1.64 -3.72 -1.84
N GLY A 84 1.19 -4.20 -3.01
CA GLY A 84 1.04 -5.62 -3.34
C GLY A 84 2.24 -6.52 -2.99
N ASP A 85 3.46 -5.99 -3.04
CA ASP A 85 4.69 -6.72 -2.73
C ASP A 85 5.04 -6.75 -1.23
N ARG A 86 4.28 -6.05 -0.38
CA ARG A 86 4.55 -6.01 1.06
C ARG A 86 3.75 -7.07 1.79
N GLU A 87 4.45 -7.95 2.46
CA GLU A 87 3.85 -9.00 3.29
C GLU A 87 3.42 -8.49 4.68
N VAL A 88 4.08 -7.44 5.21
CA VAL A 88 3.75 -6.81 6.50
C VAL A 88 3.33 -5.35 6.28
N ILE A 89 2.15 -4.99 6.76
CA ILE A 89 1.54 -3.69 6.51
C ILE A 89 1.06 -3.08 7.83
N ALA A 90 1.65 -1.93 8.20
CA ALA A 90 1.20 -1.14 9.33
C ALA A 90 0.08 -0.19 8.91
N TYR A 91 -0.98 -0.03 9.72
CA TYR A 91 -2.01 0.98 9.47
C TYR A 91 -1.42 2.39 9.35
N SER A 92 -0.41 2.71 10.16
CA SER A 92 0.28 4.01 10.12
C SER A 92 1.03 4.27 8.82
N SER A 93 1.39 3.24 8.05
CA SER A 93 2.13 3.38 6.79
C SER A 93 1.24 3.63 5.58
N LEU A 94 -0.07 3.55 5.71
CA LEU A 94 -1.01 3.68 4.60
C LEU A 94 -1.08 5.09 3.99
N GLY A 95 -0.66 6.10 4.75
CA GLY A 95 -0.68 7.48 4.28
C GLY A 95 -2.05 7.92 3.77
N ILE A 96 -2.06 8.51 2.58
CA ILE A 96 -3.27 8.98 1.90
C ILE A 96 -4.16 7.81 1.41
N GLY A 97 -3.60 6.62 1.20
CA GLY A 97 -4.34 5.45 0.72
C GLY A 97 -5.55 5.11 1.60
N ARG A 98 -5.46 5.31 2.92
CA ARG A 98 -6.59 5.10 3.85
C ARG A 98 -7.74 6.09 3.64
N LEU A 99 -7.48 7.29 3.12
CA LEU A 99 -8.51 8.27 2.80
C LEU A 99 -9.17 7.92 1.47
N ILE A 100 -8.36 7.62 0.45
CA ILE A 100 -8.83 7.23 -0.88
C ILE A 100 -9.73 5.98 -0.78
N TYR A 101 -9.32 4.99 -0.02
CA TYR A 101 -10.09 3.75 0.18
C TYR A 101 -11.49 3.98 0.78
N GLN A 102 -11.67 5.06 1.55
CA GLN A 102 -12.96 5.42 2.16
C GLN A 102 -13.86 6.26 1.24
N LEU A 103 -13.36 6.71 0.08
CA LEU A 103 -14.17 7.49 -0.85
C LEU A 103 -15.24 6.60 -1.51
N PRO A 104 -16.46 7.11 -1.68
CA PRO A 104 -17.50 6.41 -2.43
C PRO A 104 -17.05 6.16 -3.88
N ILE A 105 -17.24 4.94 -4.37
CA ILE A 105 -16.90 4.56 -5.76
C ILE A 105 -17.45 5.54 -6.81
N PRO A 106 -18.72 6.02 -6.71
CA PRO A 106 -19.22 7.01 -7.66
C PRO A 106 -18.39 8.30 -7.71
N LEU A 107 -17.90 8.76 -6.55
CA LEU A 107 -17.04 9.95 -6.46
C LEU A 107 -15.68 9.69 -7.14
N CYS A 108 -15.07 8.53 -6.89
CA CYS A 108 -13.82 8.15 -7.55
C CYS A 108 -13.99 8.10 -9.08
N LYS A 109 -15.08 7.48 -9.57
CA LYS A 109 -15.36 7.41 -11.00
C LYS A 109 -15.63 8.79 -11.63
N MET A 110 -16.30 9.67 -10.92
CA MET A 110 -16.52 11.04 -11.37
C MET A 110 -15.19 11.79 -11.50
N PHE A 111 -14.35 11.72 -10.48
CA PHE A 111 -13.02 12.34 -10.47
C PHE A 111 -12.13 11.82 -11.61
N ILE A 112 -12.06 10.51 -11.82
CA ILE A 112 -11.28 9.90 -12.90
C ILE A 112 -11.75 10.42 -14.27
N ARG A 113 -13.07 10.49 -14.50
CA ARG A 113 -13.63 11.02 -15.77
C ARG A 113 -13.29 12.48 -16.00
N GLU A 114 -13.33 13.28 -14.94
CA GLU A 114 -13.00 14.71 -15.01
C GLU A 114 -11.52 14.92 -15.34
N ILE A 115 -10.64 14.20 -14.65
CA ILE A 115 -9.18 14.32 -14.82
C ILE A 115 -8.71 13.80 -16.18
N PHE A 116 -9.26 12.68 -16.65
CA PHE A 116 -8.82 12.03 -17.89
C PHE A 116 -9.68 12.38 -19.11
N ASP A 117 -10.47 13.46 -19.05
CA ASP A 117 -11.33 13.93 -20.16
C ASP A 117 -12.18 12.80 -20.76
N GLY A 118 -12.81 12.02 -19.89
CA GLY A 118 -13.68 10.89 -20.26
C GLY A 118 -12.94 9.61 -20.64
N LYS A 119 -11.61 9.58 -20.64
CA LYS A 119 -10.81 8.36 -20.81
C LYS A 119 -10.78 7.56 -19.50
N SER A 120 -10.47 6.28 -19.60
CA SER A 120 -10.24 5.40 -18.47
C SER A 120 -8.73 5.14 -18.32
N PRO A 121 -8.22 4.91 -17.10
CA PRO A 121 -6.89 4.32 -16.93
C PRO A 121 -6.68 3.02 -17.73
N ASP A 122 -7.75 2.26 -18.01
CA ASP A 122 -7.72 1.05 -18.82
C ASP A 122 -7.44 1.33 -20.32
N ASP A 123 -7.56 2.58 -20.77
CA ASP A 123 -7.25 2.99 -22.14
C ASP A 123 -5.75 3.19 -22.38
N PHE A 124 -4.94 3.16 -21.32
CA PHE A 124 -3.49 3.25 -21.43
C PHE A 124 -2.88 1.89 -21.75
N ASP A 125 -1.90 1.88 -22.65
CA ASP A 125 -1.12 0.69 -22.93
C ASP A 125 -0.25 0.28 -21.71
N GLU A 126 0.09 -1.00 -21.65
CA GLU A 126 0.89 -1.58 -20.55
C GLU A 126 2.25 -0.88 -20.40
N GLU A 127 2.83 -0.42 -21.49
CA GLU A 127 4.09 0.31 -21.50
C GLU A 127 3.97 1.66 -20.78
N THR A 128 2.87 2.37 -21.02
CA THR A 128 2.56 3.65 -20.36
C THR A 128 2.33 3.45 -18.88
N LEU A 129 1.50 2.47 -18.48
CA LEU A 129 1.24 2.16 -17.07
C LEU A 129 2.53 1.75 -16.34
N THR A 130 3.34 0.90 -16.95
CA THR A 130 4.64 0.51 -16.39
C THR A 130 5.57 1.72 -16.21
N THR A 131 5.59 2.62 -17.19
CA THR A 131 6.40 3.84 -17.13
C THR A 131 5.97 4.75 -15.99
N ILE A 132 4.66 4.96 -15.82
CA ILE A 132 4.08 5.78 -14.74
C ILE A 132 4.42 5.18 -13.38
N ASN A 133 4.13 3.90 -13.18
CA ASN A 133 4.38 3.22 -11.91
C ASN A 133 5.86 3.30 -11.52
N LYS A 134 6.78 3.00 -12.45
CA LYS A 134 8.22 3.10 -12.19
C LYS A 134 8.68 4.52 -11.92
N PHE A 135 8.06 5.51 -12.54
CA PHE A 135 8.39 6.91 -12.31
C PHE A 135 8.00 7.36 -10.90
N PHE A 136 6.81 6.95 -10.42
CA PHE A 136 6.38 7.20 -9.04
C PHE A 136 7.21 6.41 -8.01
N GLU A 137 7.48 5.12 -8.24
CA GLU A 137 8.35 4.30 -7.38
C GLU A 137 9.73 4.94 -7.18
N ASN A 138 10.26 5.58 -8.20
CA ASN A 138 11.54 6.27 -8.17
C ASN A 138 11.44 7.76 -7.75
N SER A 139 10.36 8.14 -7.06
CA SER A 139 10.17 9.51 -6.57
C SER A 139 10.34 10.58 -7.65
N LEU A 140 9.78 10.34 -8.84
CA LEU A 140 9.81 11.22 -10.00
C LEU A 140 11.24 11.47 -10.57
N ASN A 141 12.16 10.56 -10.31
CA ASN A 141 13.55 10.67 -10.77
C ASN A 141 13.71 10.08 -12.17
N VAL A 142 13.82 10.95 -13.18
CA VAL A 142 13.96 10.58 -14.60
C VAL A 142 15.17 9.65 -14.84
N SER A 143 16.33 9.94 -14.22
CA SER A 143 17.55 9.18 -14.47
C SER A 143 17.46 7.76 -13.90
N GLU A 144 16.94 7.63 -12.67
CA GLU A 144 16.77 6.34 -12.03
C GLU A 144 15.70 5.50 -12.75
N THR A 145 14.58 6.13 -13.12
CA THR A 145 13.49 5.45 -13.84
C THR A 145 13.95 4.94 -15.20
N SER A 146 14.67 5.76 -15.98
CA SER A 146 15.18 5.32 -17.28
C SER A 146 16.15 4.14 -17.16
N ARG A 147 16.99 4.14 -16.11
CA ARG A 147 17.91 3.03 -15.81
C ARG A 147 17.15 1.74 -15.48
N GLN A 148 16.11 1.81 -14.63
CA GLN A 148 15.33 0.64 -14.23
C GLN A 148 14.45 0.09 -15.35
N LEU A 149 13.97 0.96 -16.25
CA LEU A 149 13.21 0.55 -17.44
C LEU A 149 14.10 0.11 -18.60
N TYR A 150 15.44 0.19 -18.45
CA TYR A 150 16.42 -0.12 -19.51
C TYR A 150 16.20 0.69 -20.80
N ILE A 151 15.76 1.96 -20.68
CA ILE A 151 15.53 2.87 -21.81
C ILE A 151 16.43 4.10 -21.73
N HIS A 152 16.64 4.78 -22.87
CA HIS A 152 17.34 6.05 -22.87
C HIS A 152 16.49 7.14 -22.19
N ARG A 153 17.15 8.08 -21.47
CA ARG A 153 16.49 9.20 -20.80
C ARG A 153 15.51 9.96 -21.70
N ASN A 154 15.90 10.24 -22.94
CA ASN A 154 15.06 10.95 -23.89
C ASN A 154 13.79 10.17 -24.26
N THR A 155 13.86 8.84 -24.30
CA THR A 155 12.70 7.98 -24.51
C THR A 155 11.71 8.08 -23.35
N LEU A 156 12.21 8.11 -22.12
CA LEU A 156 11.35 8.32 -20.94
C LEU A 156 10.69 9.69 -20.99
N VAL A 157 11.46 10.76 -21.25
CA VAL A 157 10.88 12.12 -21.36
C VAL A 157 9.81 12.17 -22.45
N TYR A 158 10.07 11.58 -23.62
CA TYR A 158 9.06 11.51 -24.70
C TYR A 158 7.77 10.80 -24.25
N ARG A 159 7.87 9.69 -23.49
CA ARG A 159 6.70 8.99 -22.96
C ARG A 159 5.90 9.85 -21.97
N LEU A 160 6.60 10.54 -21.05
CA LEU A 160 5.99 11.46 -20.10
C LEU A 160 5.30 12.65 -20.82
N ASP A 161 5.93 13.21 -21.85
CA ASP A 161 5.34 14.28 -22.68
C ASP A 161 4.10 13.80 -23.44
N LYS A 162 4.13 12.57 -23.95
CA LYS A 162 2.97 11.95 -24.62
C LYS A 162 1.81 11.79 -23.63
N LEU A 163 2.11 11.35 -22.40
CA LEU A 163 1.14 11.23 -21.33
C LEU A 163 0.53 12.59 -20.98
N GLN A 164 1.36 13.61 -20.79
CA GLN A 164 0.90 14.96 -20.53
C GLN A 164 -0.05 15.48 -21.63
N LYS A 165 0.28 15.25 -22.90
CA LYS A 165 -0.58 15.64 -24.03
C LYS A 165 -1.91 14.90 -24.04
N SER A 166 -1.98 13.69 -23.51
CA SER A 166 -3.20 12.88 -23.51
C SER A 166 -4.10 13.15 -22.31
N THR A 167 -3.55 13.61 -21.18
CA THR A 167 -4.27 13.80 -19.90
C THR A 167 -4.35 15.26 -19.46
N GLY A 168 -3.51 16.13 -20.02
CA GLY A 168 -3.33 17.50 -19.52
C GLY A 168 -2.47 17.61 -18.26
N LEU A 169 -2.14 16.49 -17.60
CA LEU A 169 -1.37 16.45 -16.36
C LEU A 169 0.11 16.15 -16.62
N THR A 170 1.00 16.84 -15.92
CA THR A 170 2.43 16.57 -15.97
C THR A 170 2.91 15.85 -14.71
N CYS A 171 3.43 14.64 -14.86
CA CYS A 171 3.98 13.89 -13.74
C CYS A 171 5.24 14.54 -13.12
N VAL A 172 5.77 15.61 -13.70
CA VAL A 172 6.97 16.32 -13.20
C VAL A 172 6.59 17.40 -12.18
N CYS A 173 5.36 17.91 -12.20
CA CYS A 173 4.84 18.84 -11.22
C CYS A 173 4.22 18.07 -10.04
N PHE A 174 4.51 18.50 -8.82
CA PHE A 174 4.03 17.82 -7.61
C PHE A 174 2.50 17.78 -7.51
N GLU A 175 1.83 18.90 -7.85
CA GLU A 175 0.37 19.01 -7.79
C GLU A 175 -0.30 18.05 -8.79
N ASP A 176 0.21 17.98 -10.01
CA ASP A 176 -0.32 17.07 -11.03
C ASP A 176 0.02 15.60 -10.71
N ALA A 177 1.22 15.35 -10.16
CA ALA A 177 1.65 14.03 -9.76
C ALA A 177 0.80 13.42 -8.63
N ILE A 178 0.28 14.26 -7.71
CA ILE A 178 -0.68 13.80 -6.68
C ILE A 178 -2.04 13.48 -7.31
N THR A 179 -2.40 14.18 -8.36
CA THR A 179 -3.69 14.02 -9.06
C THR A 179 -3.71 12.74 -9.90
N PHE A 180 -2.54 12.32 -10.38
CA PHE A 180 -2.33 11.12 -11.19
C PHE A 180 -2.45 9.84 -10.39
#